data_325d885dddcbbaf8bb6fe5487ac5b174
#
_entry.id   325d885dddcbbaf8bb6fe5487ac5b174
#
_cell.length_a   1.000
_cell.length_b   1.000
_cell.length_c   1.000
_cell.angle_alpha   90.00
_cell.angle_beta   90.00
_cell.angle_gamma   90.00
#
_symmetry.space_group_name_H-M   'P 1'
#
loop_
_entity.id
_entity.type
_entity.pdbx_description
1 polymer ?
#
loop_
_entity_poly.entity_id
_entity_poly.type
_entity_poly.pdbx_seq_one_letter_code
_entity_poly.pdbx_strand_id
1 'polypeptide(L)'
;MLCRACGFEKQLVVPGEGETIAHAQLVFGHSMIMPGSASTHSGGYDDLVSTPAEAGTNTQSAYVIVEDVGAHYASTKEAGAEMVLDIQDQDYGGRGYTCKDLEGYVWSFGDYDPWAH
;
A
#
# COMPACT_ATOMS: atom_id res chain seq x y z
N MET A 1 5.94 -3.51 6.30
CA MET A 1 4.50 -3.81 6.48
C MET A 1 3.83 -4.43 5.26
N LEU A 2 4.04 -3.90 4.07
CA LEU A 2 3.35 -4.42 2.86
C LEU A 2 3.64 -5.89 2.60
N CYS A 3 4.90 -6.33 2.74
CA CYS A 3 5.25 -7.74 2.51
C CYS A 3 4.66 -8.65 3.57
N ARG A 4 4.82 -8.29 4.83
CA ARG A 4 4.41 -9.14 5.96
C ARG A 4 2.91 -9.20 6.15
N ALA A 5 2.25 -8.05 6.03
CA ALA A 5 0.83 -7.91 6.35
C ALA A 5 -0.06 -8.01 5.12
N CYS A 6 0.34 -7.42 4.01
CA CYS A 6 -0.55 -7.23 2.85
C CYS A 6 -0.31 -8.21 1.71
N GLY A 7 0.66 -9.11 1.85
CA GLY A 7 0.88 -10.17 0.87
C GLY A 7 1.78 -9.82 -0.30
N PHE A 8 2.48 -8.69 -0.23
CA PHE A 8 3.48 -8.35 -1.24
C PHE A 8 4.75 -9.17 -1.04
N GLU A 9 5.45 -9.46 -2.12
CA GLU A 9 6.73 -10.15 -2.08
C GLU A 9 7.84 -9.25 -2.59
N LYS A 10 8.97 -9.27 -1.89
CA LYS A 10 10.14 -8.49 -2.31
C LYS A 10 10.78 -9.16 -3.51
N GLN A 11 10.92 -8.40 -4.61
CA GLN A 11 11.68 -8.84 -5.77
C GLN A 11 13.07 -8.21 -5.80
N LEU A 12 13.16 -6.94 -5.42
CA LEU A 12 14.40 -6.18 -5.44
C LEU A 12 14.33 -5.10 -4.37
N VAL A 13 15.41 -4.92 -3.64
CA VAL A 13 15.56 -3.80 -2.70
C VAL A 13 16.96 -3.23 -2.88
N VAL A 14 17.03 -1.95 -3.23
CA VAL A 14 18.31 -1.22 -3.36
C VAL A 14 18.39 -0.27 -2.18
N PRO A 15 19.32 -0.49 -1.23
CA PRO A 15 19.44 0.39 -0.07
C PRO A 15 19.97 1.75 -0.45
N GLY A 16 19.50 2.79 0.26
CA GLY A 16 20.03 4.13 0.19
C GLY A 16 20.97 4.38 1.36
N GLU A 17 21.18 5.64 1.69
CA GLU A 17 21.99 6.01 2.85
C GLU A 17 21.21 5.75 4.15
N GLY A 18 21.92 5.26 5.17
CA GLY A 18 21.32 4.95 6.46
C GLY A 18 20.29 3.85 6.35
N GLU A 19 19.11 4.09 6.90
CA GLU A 19 17.99 3.14 6.87
C GLU A 19 17.02 3.39 5.70
N THR A 20 17.41 4.25 4.75
CA THR A 20 16.55 4.56 3.62
C THR A 20 16.63 3.49 2.54
N ILE A 21 15.64 3.50 1.66
CA ILE A 21 15.56 2.61 0.50
C ILE A 21 15.56 3.49 -0.76
N ALA A 22 16.61 3.36 -1.58
CA ALA A 22 16.68 4.10 -2.84
C ALA A 22 15.63 3.62 -3.83
N HIS A 23 15.43 2.29 -3.91
CA HIS A 23 14.47 1.70 -4.83
C HIS A 23 14.09 0.30 -4.34
N ALA A 24 12.83 -0.05 -4.47
CA ALA A 24 12.38 -1.42 -4.20
C ALA A 24 11.35 -1.83 -5.25
N GLN A 25 11.21 -3.12 -5.44
CA GLN A 25 10.19 -3.69 -6.30
C GLN A 25 9.47 -4.76 -5.51
N LEU A 26 8.18 -4.52 -5.25
CA LEU A 26 7.32 -5.42 -4.49
C LEU A 26 6.25 -5.97 -5.43
N VAL A 27 6.10 -7.29 -5.42
CA VAL A 27 5.20 -8.00 -6.33
C VAL A 27 3.97 -8.47 -5.59
N PHE A 28 2.82 -8.32 -6.22
CA PHE A 28 1.54 -8.86 -5.74
C PHE A 28 0.85 -9.52 -6.93
N GLY A 29 0.86 -10.86 -6.97
CA GLY A 29 0.38 -11.58 -8.15
C GLY A 29 1.19 -11.21 -9.38
N HIS A 30 0.53 -10.68 -10.39
CA HIS A 30 1.18 -10.22 -11.63
C HIS A 30 1.44 -8.72 -11.64
N SER A 31 1.16 -8.03 -10.54
CA SER A 31 1.34 -6.58 -10.44
C SER A 31 2.56 -6.26 -9.59
N MET A 32 3.07 -5.06 -9.79
CA MET A 32 4.27 -4.61 -9.08
C MET A 32 4.11 -3.14 -8.66
N ILE A 33 4.62 -2.81 -7.48
CA ILE A 33 4.81 -1.42 -7.07
C ILE A 33 6.30 -1.18 -6.86
N MET A 34 6.73 0.06 -7.04
CA MET A 34 8.14 0.45 -6.92
C MET A 34 8.29 1.59 -5.92
N PRO A 35 8.29 1.26 -4.61
CA PRO A 35 8.45 2.30 -3.58
C PRO A 35 9.92 2.68 -3.41
N GLY A 36 10.12 3.83 -2.81
CA GLY A 36 11.43 4.30 -2.41
C GLY A 36 11.25 5.36 -1.34
N SER A 37 12.31 5.64 -0.59
CA SER A 37 12.27 6.72 0.40
C SER A 37 12.23 8.07 -0.31
N ALA A 38 11.39 8.97 0.15
CA ALA A 38 11.15 10.26 -0.51
C ALA A 38 12.42 11.10 -0.66
N SER A 39 13.37 10.95 0.24
CA SER A 39 14.60 11.74 0.26
C SER A 39 15.75 11.16 -0.57
N THR A 40 15.53 10.05 -1.29
CA THR A 40 16.61 9.34 -2.00
C THR A 40 16.67 9.60 -3.49
N HIS A 41 15.73 10.37 -4.02
CA HIS A 41 15.67 10.68 -5.44
C HIS A 41 16.49 11.94 -5.75
N SER A 42 16.98 12.05 -6.96
CA SER A 42 17.77 13.19 -7.41
C SER A 42 17.11 13.92 -8.58
N GLY A 43 17.57 15.14 -8.85
CA GLY A 43 17.01 15.97 -9.91
C GLY A 43 15.62 16.47 -9.56
N GLY A 44 14.82 16.75 -10.57
CA GLY A 44 13.49 17.29 -10.39
C GLY A 44 12.46 16.34 -9.78
N TYR A 45 12.80 15.06 -9.66
CA TYR A 45 11.86 14.09 -9.11
C TYR A 45 11.53 14.35 -7.64
N ASP A 46 12.52 14.77 -6.85
CA ASP A 46 12.29 15.09 -5.43
C ASP A 46 11.33 16.25 -5.23
N ASP A 47 11.22 17.15 -6.22
CA ASP A 47 10.29 18.26 -6.16
C ASP A 47 8.84 17.83 -6.43
N LEU A 48 8.64 16.61 -6.94
CA LEU A 48 7.32 16.11 -7.33
C LEU A 48 6.71 15.18 -6.29
N VAL A 49 7.52 14.64 -5.38
CA VAL A 49 7.05 13.64 -4.42
C VAL A 49 7.41 14.03 -3.00
N SER A 50 6.51 13.70 -2.08
CA SER A 50 6.75 13.85 -0.65
C SER A 50 5.92 12.79 0.07
N THR A 51 6.12 12.66 1.39
CA THR A 51 5.31 11.76 2.19
C THR A 51 3.97 12.41 2.53
N PRO A 52 2.94 11.62 2.88
CA PRO A 52 1.67 12.20 3.34
C PRO A 52 1.82 13.12 4.55
N ALA A 53 2.77 12.83 5.44
CA ALA A 53 3.04 13.68 6.61
C ALA A 53 3.51 15.06 6.20
N GLU A 54 4.40 15.14 5.21
CA GLU A 54 4.91 16.42 4.70
C GLU A 54 3.86 17.17 3.88
N ALA A 55 3.10 16.44 3.06
CA ALA A 55 2.06 17.03 2.23
C ALA A 55 0.80 17.40 3.01
N GLY A 56 0.58 16.80 4.17
CA GLY A 56 -0.59 17.03 5.00
C GLY A 56 -1.80 16.17 4.64
N THR A 57 -1.76 15.46 3.52
CA THR A 57 -2.86 14.62 3.07
C THR A 57 -2.38 13.64 2.00
N ASN A 58 -3.20 12.65 1.69
CA ASN A 58 -3.00 11.78 0.53
C ASN A 58 -3.71 12.41 -0.67
N THR A 59 -3.03 12.41 -1.82
CA THR A 59 -3.60 12.91 -3.07
C THR A 59 -3.96 11.80 -4.04
N GLN A 60 -3.59 10.57 -3.70
CA GLN A 60 -3.91 9.38 -4.48
C GLN A 60 -3.89 8.18 -3.54
N SER A 61 -4.73 7.20 -3.79
CA SER A 61 -4.73 5.95 -3.04
C SER A 61 -4.92 4.78 -3.98
N ALA A 62 -4.45 3.60 -3.55
CA ALA A 62 -4.54 2.39 -4.36
C ALA A 62 -5.67 1.50 -3.84
N TYR A 63 -6.35 0.82 -4.76
CA TYR A 63 -7.25 -0.28 -4.44
C TYR A 63 -6.63 -1.57 -4.95
N VAL A 64 -6.53 -2.56 -4.09
CA VAL A 64 -5.94 -3.86 -4.41
C VAL A 64 -6.98 -4.95 -4.24
N ILE A 65 -7.13 -5.79 -5.26
CA ILE A 65 -8.05 -6.92 -5.22
C ILE A 65 -7.39 -8.05 -4.46
N VAL A 66 -8.06 -8.58 -3.44
CA VAL A 66 -7.58 -9.73 -2.66
C VAL A 66 -8.66 -10.80 -2.62
N GLU A 67 -8.26 -12.07 -2.52
CA GLU A 67 -9.21 -13.18 -2.54
C GLU A 67 -9.95 -13.37 -1.23
N ASP A 68 -9.21 -13.37 -0.12
CA ASP A 68 -9.77 -13.55 1.23
C ASP A 68 -9.62 -12.24 2.01
N VAL A 69 -10.65 -11.41 1.91
CA VAL A 69 -10.63 -10.07 2.54
C VAL A 69 -10.55 -10.18 4.05
N GLY A 70 -11.27 -11.13 4.64
CA GLY A 70 -11.28 -11.31 6.09
C GLY A 70 -9.90 -11.65 6.65
N ALA A 71 -9.23 -12.60 6.03
CA ALA A 71 -7.87 -12.99 6.43
C ALA A 71 -6.87 -11.86 6.20
N HIS A 72 -6.99 -11.17 5.06
CA HIS A 72 -6.13 -10.05 4.74
C HIS A 72 -6.30 -8.92 5.75
N TYR A 73 -7.55 -8.60 6.10
CA TYR A 73 -7.88 -7.59 7.09
C TYR A 73 -7.26 -7.92 8.45
N ALA A 74 -7.41 -9.15 8.91
CA ALA A 74 -6.86 -9.58 10.19
C ALA A 74 -5.34 -9.46 10.24
N SER A 75 -4.67 -9.88 9.18
CA SER A 75 -3.21 -9.81 9.06
C SER A 75 -2.72 -8.36 9.06
N THR A 76 -3.38 -7.50 8.32
CA THR A 76 -3.02 -6.09 8.20
C THR A 76 -3.22 -5.35 9.52
N LYS A 77 -4.33 -5.62 10.18
CA LYS A 77 -4.65 -5.03 11.48
C LYS A 77 -3.63 -5.46 12.54
N GLU A 78 -3.28 -6.73 12.57
CA GLU A 78 -2.29 -7.28 13.51
C GLU A 78 -0.91 -6.65 13.29
N ALA A 79 -0.57 -6.32 12.05
CA ALA A 79 0.71 -5.69 11.73
C ALA A 79 0.78 -4.21 12.10
N GLY A 80 -0.32 -3.62 12.58
CA GLY A 80 -0.32 -2.26 13.10
C GLY A 80 -0.86 -1.18 12.17
N ALA A 81 -1.47 -1.55 11.05
CA ALA A 81 -2.08 -0.57 10.16
C ALA A 81 -3.26 0.13 10.86
N GLU A 82 -3.40 1.42 10.60
CA GLU A 82 -4.53 2.19 11.13
C GLU A 82 -5.74 1.98 10.24
N MET A 83 -6.83 1.45 10.79
CA MET A 83 -8.06 1.24 10.03
C MET A 83 -8.80 2.56 9.87
N VAL A 84 -8.98 2.98 8.62
CA VAL A 84 -9.73 4.20 8.27
C VAL A 84 -11.20 3.86 8.07
N LEU A 85 -11.48 2.83 7.27
CA LEU A 85 -12.82 2.29 7.07
C LEU A 85 -12.76 0.80 7.38
N ASP A 86 -13.53 0.38 8.37
CA ASP A 86 -13.52 -1.00 8.82
C ASP A 86 -14.08 -1.93 7.74
N ILE A 87 -13.79 -3.21 7.86
CA ILE A 87 -14.25 -4.21 6.88
C ILE A 87 -15.77 -4.24 6.85
N GLN A 88 -16.35 -4.20 5.66
CA GLN A 88 -17.79 -4.19 5.46
C GLN A 88 -18.18 -4.63 4.05
N ASP A 89 -19.42 -5.02 3.89
CA ASP A 89 -19.97 -5.29 2.57
C ASP A 89 -20.21 -3.98 1.83
N GLN A 90 -19.86 -3.96 0.55
CA GLN A 90 -19.96 -2.76 -0.27
C GLN A 90 -21.25 -2.77 -1.11
N ASP A 91 -21.83 -1.60 -1.32
CA ASP A 91 -23.06 -1.45 -2.14
C ASP A 91 -22.87 -1.94 -3.56
N TYR A 92 -21.66 -1.78 -4.10
CA TYR A 92 -21.32 -2.18 -5.47
C TYR A 92 -20.90 -3.64 -5.58
N GLY A 93 -20.91 -4.36 -4.48
CA GLY A 93 -20.55 -5.79 -4.43
C GLY A 93 -19.26 -6.05 -3.67
N GLY A 94 -19.17 -7.25 -3.10
CA GLY A 94 -17.99 -7.68 -2.36
C GLY A 94 -17.84 -7.01 -1.01
N ARG A 95 -16.72 -7.34 -0.36
CA ARG A 95 -16.32 -6.78 0.94
C ARG A 95 -15.02 -6.01 0.76
N GLY A 96 -14.79 -5.03 1.59
CA GLY A 96 -13.55 -4.28 1.53
C GLY A 96 -13.28 -3.49 2.80
N TYR A 97 -12.06 -2.98 2.89
CA TYR A 97 -11.65 -2.10 3.99
C TYR A 97 -10.59 -1.13 3.49
N THR A 98 -10.36 -0.08 4.27
CA THR A 98 -9.36 0.95 3.95
C THR A 98 -8.49 1.19 5.18
N CYS A 99 -7.20 1.26 4.99
CA CYS A 99 -6.25 1.48 6.07
C CYS A 99 -5.15 2.45 5.67
N LYS A 100 -4.40 2.91 6.66
CA LYS A 100 -3.14 3.62 6.43
C LYS A 100 -1.99 2.71 6.81
N ASP A 101 -0.94 2.70 6.00
CA ASP A 101 0.28 2.01 6.37
C ASP A 101 1.10 2.84 7.37
N LEU A 102 2.27 2.34 7.73
CA LEU A 102 3.11 2.99 8.74
C LEU A 102 3.66 4.34 8.30
N GLU A 103 3.66 4.59 6.99
CA GLU A 103 4.12 5.86 6.40
C GLU A 103 2.97 6.84 6.15
N GLY A 104 1.73 6.45 6.45
CA GLY A 104 0.57 7.31 6.29
C GLY A 104 -0.11 7.22 4.94
N TYR A 105 0.31 6.32 4.05
CA TYR A 105 -0.35 6.12 2.76
C TYR A 105 -1.63 5.32 2.93
N VAL A 106 -2.66 5.73 2.20
CA VAL A 106 -3.99 5.10 2.25
C VAL A 106 -4.06 3.97 1.22
N TRP A 107 -4.51 2.81 1.69
CA TRP A 107 -4.71 1.61 0.87
C TRP A 107 -6.11 1.08 1.08
N SER A 108 -6.76 0.66 0.00
CA SER A 108 -8.03 -0.07 0.08
C SER A 108 -7.83 -1.48 -0.47
N PHE A 109 -8.37 -2.46 0.24
CA PHE A 109 -8.29 -3.86 -0.15
C PHE A 109 -9.70 -4.43 -0.15
N GLY A 110 -10.01 -5.22 -1.17
CA GLY A 110 -11.32 -5.81 -1.29
C GLY A 110 -11.37 -6.94 -2.31
N ASP A 111 -12.48 -7.65 -2.37
CA ASP A 111 -12.68 -8.72 -3.35
C ASP A 111 -13.57 -8.31 -4.52
N TYR A 112 -14.00 -7.06 -4.56
CA TYR A 112 -14.69 -6.56 -5.74
C TYR A 112 -13.71 -6.47 -6.91
N ASP A 113 -14.02 -7.17 -8.00
CA ASP A 113 -13.21 -7.19 -9.21
C ASP A 113 -14.04 -6.59 -10.36
N PRO A 114 -13.72 -5.36 -10.79
CA PRO A 114 -14.48 -4.70 -11.86
C PRO A 114 -14.34 -5.40 -13.22
N TRP A 115 -13.38 -6.31 -13.36
CA TRP A 115 -13.15 -7.04 -14.61
C TRP A 115 -13.88 -8.39 -14.64
N ALA A 116 -14.34 -8.87 -13.49
CA ALA A 116 -15.02 -10.16 -13.36
C ALA A 116 -16.54 -9.95 -13.48
N HIS A 117 -17.08 -10.20 -14.67
CA HIS A 117 -18.52 -10.08 -14.93
C HIS A 117 -19.13 -11.37 -15.38
#